data_c4a7f57a999bfa7fda880ebc8cd5b7e1
#
_entry.id   c4a7f57a999bfa7fda880ebc8cd5b7e1
#
_cell.length_a   1.000
_cell.length_b   1.000
_cell.length_c   1.000
_cell.angle_alpha   90.00
_cell.angle_beta   90.00
_cell.angle_gamma   90.00
#
_symmetry.space_group_name_H-M   'P 1'
#
loop_
_entity.id
_entity.type
_entity.pdbx_description
1 polymer ?
#
loop_
_entity_poly.entity_id
_entity_poly.type
_entity_poly.pdbx_seq_one_letter_code
_entity_poly.pdbx_strand_id
1 'polypeptide(L)'
;VGVTQGLVDPAFWHGKRVLLTGHTGFKGGWMSLWLASMGARVHGFSLAPDTDPNLHELAGIAGDVNETIGDLRDAAALARCVEAARPQIVIHMAAQPLVRRSVREPVETFAVNVMGTVNLLEVLRHTE
;
A
#
# COMPACT_ATOMS: atom_id res chain seq x y z
N VAL A 1 -18.44 -30.86 -0.23
CA VAL A 1 -18.61 -30.59 -1.63
C VAL A 1 -18.03 -29.23 -1.94
N GLY A 2 -16.90 -29.21 -2.66
CA GLY A 2 -16.00 -28.12 -2.88
C GLY A 2 -16.61 -26.78 -3.31
N VAL A 3 -16.70 -25.87 -2.40
CA VAL A 3 -16.97 -24.43 -2.64
C VAL A 3 -15.67 -23.63 -2.62
N THR A 4 -14.54 -24.26 -2.94
CA THR A 4 -13.22 -23.62 -2.93
C THR A 4 -12.72 -23.22 -4.33
N GLN A 5 -13.48 -23.45 -5.39
CA GLN A 5 -13.13 -22.95 -6.71
C GLN A 5 -13.45 -21.46 -6.82
N GLY A 6 -12.42 -20.62 -6.67
CA GLY A 6 -12.51 -19.16 -6.80
C GLY A 6 -12.05 -18.38 -5.56
N LEU A 7 -11.67 -19.07 -4.49
CA LEU A 7 -11.06 -18.42 -3.32
C LEU A 7 -9.56 -18.18 -3.57
N VAL A 8 -9.03 -17.13 -2.93
CA VAL A 8 -7.60 -16.81 -2.96
C VAL A 8 -6.80 -17.98 -2.40
N ASP A 9 -5.78 -18.41 -3.13
CA ASP A 9 -4.87 -19.47 -2.70
C ASP A 9 -3.75 -18.89 -1.82
N PRO A 10 -3.73 -19.20 -0.51
CA PRO A 10 -2.67 -18.73 0.38
C PRO A 10 -1.27 -19.22 -0.03
N ALA A 11 -1.17 -20.39 -0.66
CA ALA A 11 0.11 -20.93 -1.11
C ALA A 11 0.77 -20.05 -2.19
N PHE A 12 -0.01 -19.39 -3.02
CA PHE A 12 0.50 -18.43 -4.00
C PHE A 12 1.21 -17.24 -3.33
N TRP A 13 0.66 -16.76 -2.21
CA TRP A 13 1.16 -15.57 -1.52
C TRP A 13 2.34 -15.85 -0.60
N HIS A 14 2.50 -17.10 -0.17
CA HIS A 14 3.54 -17.46 0.78
C HIS A 14 4.94 -17.08 0.27
N GLY A 15 5.64 -16.27 1.03
CA GLY A 15 6.98 -15.77 0.71
C GLY A 15 7.04 -14.72 -0.40
N LYS A 16 5.93 -14.36 -1.06
CA LYS A 16 5.90 -13.28 -2.07
C LYS A 16 6.23 -11.94 -1.44
N ARG A 17 7.12 -11.19 -2.11
CA ARG A 17 7.41 -9.80 -1.73
C ARG A 17 6.36 -8.90 -2.37
N VAL A 18 5.56 -8.25 -1.53
CA VAL A 18 4.46 -7.38 -1.94
C VAL A 18 4.72 -5.96 -1.47
N LEU A 19 4.76 -5.01 -2.39
CA LEU A 19 4.68 -3.58 -2.06
C LEU A 19 3.21 -3.18 -2.01
N LEU A 20 2.77 -2.69 -0.86
CA LEU A 20 1.41 -2.21 -0.66
C LEU A 20 1.44 -0.71 -0.34
N THR A 21 0.93 0.13 -1.24
CA THR A 21 0.78 1.55 -0.91
C THR A 21 -0.55 1.79 -0.19
N GLY A 22 -0.55 2.71 0.78
CA GLY A 22 -1.75 3.03 1.53
C GLY A 22 -2.05 2.08 2.69
N HIS A 23 -1.05 1.36 3.20
CA HIS A 23 -1.19 0.36 4.26
C HIS A 23 -1.67 0.93 5.61
N THR A 24 -1.50 2.23 5.87
CA THR A 24 -1.99 2.90 7.07
C THR A 24 -3.48 3.24 7.02
N GLY A 25 -4.08 3.25 5.82
CA GLY A 25 -5.50 3.48 5.61
C GLY A 25 -6.36 2.26 5.97
N PHE A 26 -7.68 2.47 6.06
CA PHE A 26 -8.60 1.40 6.48
C PHE A 26 -8.54 0.16 5.57
N LYS A 27 -8.69 0.33 4.26
CA LYS A 27 -8.63 -0.80 3.33
C LYS A 27 -7.22 -1.39 3.21
N GLY A 28 -6.19 -0.54 3.17
CA GLY A 28 -4.80 -0.98 3.11
C GLY A 28 -4.39 -1.73 4.38
N GLY A 29 -4.89 -1.32 5.53
CA GLY A 29 -4.68 -2.03 6.79
C GLY A 29 -5.24 -3.46 6.76
N TRP A 30 -6.49 -3.65 6.33
CA TRP A 30 -7.07 -4.98 6.15
C TRP A 30 -6.31 -5.82 5.11
N MET A 31 -5.89 -5.20 4.00
CA MET A 31 -5.07 -5.88 3.00
C MET A 31 -3.72 -6.32 3.57
N SER A 32 -3.08 -5.49 4.39
CA SER A 32 -1.83 -5.84 5.09
C SER A 32 -1.99 -7.09 5.95
N LEU A 33 -3.00 -7.11 6.81
CA LEU A 33 -3.30 -8.25 7.69
C LEU A 33 -3.60 -9.53 6.89
N TRP A 34 -4.38 -9.40 5.84
CA TRP A 34 -4.73 -10.55 5.00
C TRP A 34 -3.52 -11.12 4.27
N LEU A 35 -2.71 -10.29 3.65
CA LEU A 35 -1.47 -10.71 2.98
C LEU A 35 -0.49 -11.36 3.97
N ALA A 36 -0.29 -10.74 5.14
CA ALA A 36 0.56 -11.29 6.19
C ALA A 36 0.05 -12.64 6.69
N SER A 37 -1.26 -12.81 6.87
CA SER A 37 -1.87 -14.08 7.27
C SER A 37 -1.64 -15.22 6.26
N MET A 38 -1.42 -14.90 5.00
CA MET A 38 -1.06 -15.86 3.94
C MET A 38 0.45 -16.07 3.81
N GLY A 39 1.26 -15.47 4.69
CA GLY A 39 2.71 -15.58 4.67
C GLY A 39 3.42 -14.73 3.62
N ALA A 40 2.78 -13.72 3.06
CA ALA A 40 3.42 -12.74 2.20
C ALA A 40 4.39 -11.85 3.00
N ARG A 41 5.47 -11.41 2.35
CA ARG A 41 6.40 -10.41 2.89
C ARG A 41 5.95 -9.04 2.43
N VAL A 42 5.15 -8.36 3.24
CA VAL A 42 4.56 -7.08 2.90
C VAL A 42 5.52 -5.95 3.26
N HIS A 43 5.71 -5.02 2.32
CA HIS A 43 6.33 -3.72 2.57
C HIS A 43 5.29 -2.64 2.29
N GLY A 44 4.92 -1.90 3.32
CA GLY A 44 3.97 -0.79 3.22
C GLY A 44 4.66 0.52 2.85
N PHE A 45 4.05 1.33 1.99
CA PHE A 45 4.42 2.72 1.73
C PHE A 45 3.19 3.61 1.83
N SER A 46 3.16 4.54 2.75
CA SER A 46 2.01 5.42 3.01
C SER A 46 2.40 6.63 3.84
N LEU A 47 1.54 7.64 3.85
CA LEU A 47 1.57 8.66 4.90
C LEU A 47 1.27 8.04 6.26
N ALA A 48 1.65 8.71 7.34
CA ALA A 48 1.20 8.33 8.68
C ALA A 48 -0.34 8.35 8.77
N PRO A 49 -0.95 7.54 9.65
CA PRO A 49 -2.39 7.62 9.90
C PRO A 49 -2.82 9.05 10.27
N ASP A 50 -3.94 9.51 9.73
CA ASP A 50 -4.46 10.86 9.92
C ASP A 50 -5.70 10.91 10.83
N THR A 51 -6.09 9.78 11.41
CA THR A 51 -7.21 9.66 12.35
C THR A 51 -6.79 9.02 13.67
N ASP A 52 -7.53 9.34 14.72
CA ASP A 52 -7.41 8.71 16.03
C ASP A 52 -8.83 8.44 16.57
N PRO A 53 -9.25 7.18 16.76
CA PRO A 53 -8.46 5.95 16.53
C PRO A 53 -8.28 5.63 15.04
N ASN A 54 -7.28 4.79 14.73
CA ASN A 54 -7.02 4.28 13.39
C ASN A 54 -6.75 2.76 13.42
N LEU A 55 -7.03 2.08 12.29
CA LEU A 55 -6.86 0.63 12.19
C LEU A 55 -5.40 0.20 12.30
N HIS A 56 -4.47 0.99 11.75
CA HIS A 56 -3.04 0.67 11.73
C HIS A 56 -2.49 0.45 13.14
N GLU A 57 -2.81 1.33 14.08
CA GLU A 57 -2.38 1.23 15.47
C GLU A 57 -3.17 0.18 16.24
N LEU A 58 -4.51 0.19 16.12
CA LEU A 58 -5.38 -0.73 16.86
C LEU A 58 -5.11 -2.21 16.53
N ALA A 59 -4.76 -2.50 15.28
CA ALA A 59 -4.46 -3.85 14.84
C ALA A 59 -2.96 -4.21 14.91
N GLY A 60 -2.10 -3.26 15.30
CA GLY A 60 -0.65 -3.48 15.41
C GLY A 60 0.03 -3.82 14.08
N ILE A 61 -0.43 -3.23 12.97
CA ILE A 61 0.00 -3.58 11.60
C ILE A 61 1.51 -3.44 11.43
N ALA A 62 2.15 -2.46 12.07
CA ALA A 62 3.59 -2.26 12.03
C ALA A 62 4.41 -3.47 12.53
N GLY A 63 3.80 -4.38 13.31
CA GLY A 63 4.43 -5.63 13.75
C GLY A 63 4.42 -6.74 12.70
N ASP A 64 3.52 -6.65 11.72
CA ASP A 64 3.30 -7.70 10.70
C ASP A 64 3.89 -7.34 9.33
N VAL A 65 4.22 -6.07 9.09
CA VAL A 65 4.75 -5.58 7.83
C VAL A 65 6.00 -4.73 8.01
N ASN A 66 6.91 -4.77 7.04
CA ASN A 66 7.92 -3.73 6.94
C ASN A 66 7.26 -2.46 6.40
N GLU A 67 7.58 -1.30 6.95
CA GLU A 67 6.92 -0.08 6.50
C GLU A 67 7.88 1.08 6.24
N THR A 68 7.51 1.90 5.29
CA THR A 68 8.10 3.20 5.00
C THR A 68 7.00 4.25 5.05
N ILE A 69 7.10 5.18 5.97
CA ILE A 69 6.22 6.35 6.00
C ILE A 69 6.76 7.35 4.99
N GLY A 70 5.96 7.69 3.99
CA GLY A 70 6.35 8.57 2.90
C GLY A 70 5.17 9.00 2.05
N ASP A 71 5.41 10.01 1.22
CA ASP A 71 4.43 10.59 0.31
C ASP A 71 4.69 10.11 -1.13
N LEU A 72 3.64 9.68 -1.84
CA LEU A 72 3.73 9.28 -3.26
C LEU A 72 4.24 10.41 -4.18
N ARG A 73 4.13 11.66 -3.73
CA ARG A 73 4.65 12.82 -4.47
C ARG A 73 6.17 12.95 -4.37
N ASP A 74 6.79 12.30 -3.38
CA ASP A 74 8.25 12.19 -3.26
C ASP A 74 8.74 10.94 -4.02
N ALA A 75 9.02 11.12 -5.31
CA ALA A 75 9.50 10.05 -6.17
C ALA A 75 10.83 9.43 -5.68
N ALA A 76 11.70 10.21 -5.03
CA ALA A 76 12.96 9.71 -4.51
C ALA A 76 12.77 8.81 -3.29
N ALA A 77 11.85 9.17 -2.37
CA ALA A 77 11.50 8.31 -1.25
C ALA A 77 10.84 7.00 -1.72
N LEU A 78 9.96 7.11 -2.72
CA LEU A 78 9.31 5.95 -3.32
C LEU A 78 10.32 5.02 -4.00
N ALA A 79 11.28 5.56 -4.75
CA ALA A 79 12.34 4.79 -5.39
C ALA A 79 13.17 4.01 -4.36
N ARG A 80 13.60 4.65 -3.28
CA ARG A 80 14.31 3.96 -2.19
C ARG A 80 13.49 2.84 -1.55
N CYS A 81 12.19 3.07 -1.38
CA CYS A 81 11.29 2.05 -0.85
C CYS A 81 11.16 0.85 -1.79
N VAL A 82 10.97 1.08 -3.09
CA VAL A 82 10.87 0.01 -4.10
C VAL A 82 12.17 -0.77 -4.18
N GLU A 83 13.33 -0.10 -4.16
CA GLU A 83 14.64 -0.74 -4.16
C GLU A 83 14.84 -1.63 -2.93
N ALA A 84 14.45 -1.16 -1.75
CA ALA A 84 14.53 -1.95 -0.50
C ALA A 84 13.55 -3.13 -0.49
N ALA A 85 12.33 -2.92 -0.93
CA ALA A 85 11.27 -3.94 -0.95
C ALA A 85 11.49 -5.01 -2.02
N ARG A 86 12.09 -4.64 -3.17
CA ARG A 86 12.27 -5.52 -4.35
C ARG A 86 11.00 -6.33 -4.66
N PRO A 87 9.86 -5.65 -4.88
CA PRO A 87 8.58 -6.33 -4.93
C PRO A 87 8.43 -7.22 -6.16
N GLN A 88 7.74 -8.35 -5.99
CA GLN A 88 7.27 -9.19 -7.09
C GLN A 88 5.84 -8.81 -7.51
N ILE A 89 5.11 -8.21 -6.57
CA ILE A 89 3.73 -7.76 -6.76
C ILE A 89 3.60 -6.39 -6.12
N VAL A 90 2.93 -5.48 -6.82
CA VAL A 90 2.61 -4.14 -6.30
C VAL A 90 1.10 -3.99 -6.24
N ILE A 91 0.59 -3.61 -5.08
CA ILE A 91 -0.82 -3.29 -4.86
C ILE A 91 -0.91 -1.82 -4.47
N HIS A 92 -1.47 -1.01 -5.37
CA HIS A 92 -1.57 0.43 -5.17
C HIS A 92 -2.94 0.81 -4.61
N MET A 93 -2.99 1.18 -3.34
CA MET A 93 -4.21 1.59 -2.64
C MET A 93 -4.11 2.99 -2.01
N ALA A 94 -2.95 3.62 -2.04
CA ALA A 94 -2.78 4.98 -1.54
C ALA A 94 -3.50 5.99 -2.43
N ALA A 95 -4.38 6.77 -1.83
CA ALA A 95 -5.13 7.84 -2.50
C ALA A 95 -5.63 8.85 -1.47
N GLN A 96 -5.99 10.06 -1.94
CA GLN A 96 -6.88 10.95 -1.22
C GLN A 96 -8.33 10.58 -1.60
N PRO A 97 -9.08 9.83 -0.75
CA PRO A 97 -10.36 9.23 -1.13
C PRO A 97 -11.59 10.08 -0.77
N LEU A 98 -11.41 11.19 -0.05
CA LEU A 98 -12.50 11.96 0.50
C LEU A 98 -13.08 12.91 -0.53
N VAL A 99 -14.31 12.64 -1.00
CA VAL A 99 -15.00 13.44 -2.01
C VAL A 99 -15.11 14.92 -1.62
N ARG A 100 -15.49 15.23 -0.38
CA ARG A 100 -15.60 16.62 0.07
C ARG A 100 -14.25 17.34 0.06
N ARG A 101 -13.15 16.62 0.34
CA ARG A 101 -11.80 17.18 0.26
C ARG A 101 -11.40 17.41 -1.19
N SER A 102 -11.74 16.51 -2.10
CA SER A 102 -11.40 16.67 -3.52
C SER A 102 -12.05 17.91 -4.16
N VAL A 103 -13.22 18.30 -3.69
CA VAL A 103 -13.89 19.52 -4.16
C VAL A 103 -13.21 20.78 -3.60
N ARG A 104 -12.76 20.76 -2.35
CA ARG A 104 -12.09 21.91 -1.71
C ARG A 104 -10.62 22.03 -2.11
N GLU A 105 -9.95 20.91 -2.33
CA GLU A 105 -8.50 20.81 -2.58
C GLU A 105 -8.23 19.98 -3.85
N PRO A 106 -8.76 20.41 -5.02
CA PRO A 106 -8.65 19.61 -6.26
C PRO A 106 -7.19 19.44 -6.71
N VAL A 107 -6.36 20.46 -6.59
CA VAL A 107 -4.94 20.40 -6.99
C VAL A 107 -4.20 19.34 -6.19
N GLU A 108 -4.38 19.30 -4.87
CA GLU A 108 -3.77 18.28 -4.02
C GLU A 108 -4.30 16.89 -4.35
N THR A 109 -5.60 16.76 -4.58
CA THR A 109 -6.23 15.49 -4.94
C THR A 109 -5.63 14.93 -6.24
N PHE A 110 -5.47 15.75 -7.27
CA PHE A 110 -4.81 15.34 -8.52
C PHE A 110 -3.32 15.04 -8.31
N ALA A 111 -2.63 15.84 -7.53
CA ALA A 111 -1.21 15.62 -7.24
C ALA A 111 -0.99 14.25 -6.55
N VAL A 112 -1.83 13.88 -5.59
CA VAL A 112 -1.76 12.58 -4.91
C VAL A 112 -2.23 11.45 -5.82
N ASN A 113 -3.44 11.54 -6.37
CA ASN A 113 -4.10 10.41 -7.02
C ASN A 113 -3.60 10.17 -8.44
N VAL A 114 -3.26 11.23 -9.18
CA VAL A 114 -2.75 11.12 -10.55
C VAL A 114 -1.24 11.09 -10.55
N MET A 115 -0.61 12.16 -10.05
CA MET A 115 0.86 12.23 -10.10
C MET A 115 1.53 11.22 -9.17
N GLY A 116 0.95 10.93 -8.01
CA GLY A 116 1.43 9.85 -7.14
C GLY A 116 1.43 8.48 -7.83
N THR A 117 0.37 8.18 -8.59
CA THR A 117 0.30 6.95 -9.40
C THR A 117 1.33 6.97 -10.53
N VAL A 118 1.50 8.10 -11.22
CA VAL A 118 2.52 8.26 -12.26
C VAL A 118 3.92 8.05 -11.69
N ASN A 119 4.23 8.64 -10.53
CA ASN A 119 5.53 8.46 -9.86
C ASN A 119 5.77 6.98 -9.52
N LEU A 120 4.77 6.27 -9.00
CA LEU A 120 4.89 4.85 -8.70
C LEU A 120 5.20 4.04 -9.96
N LEU A 121 4.45 4.24 -11.04
CA LEU A 121 4.66 3.54 -12.30
C LEU A 121 6.01 3.86 -12.92
N GLU A 122 6.46 5.12 -12.84
CA GLU A 122 7.76 5.55 -13.33
C GLU A 122 8.91 4.89 -12.57
N VAL A 123 8.83 4.84 -11.23
CA VAL A 123 9.83 4.15 -10.40
C VAL A 123 9.86 2.66 -10.74
N LEU A 124 8.69 2.02 -10.85
CA LEU A 124 8.61 0.59 -11.17
C LEU A 124 9.15 0.27 -12.58
N ARG A 125 8.97 1.17 -13.54
CA ARG A 125 9.49 1.00 -14.90
C ARG A 125 11.02 0.89 -14.95
N HIS A 126 11.72 1.45 -13.97
CA HIS A 126 13.17 1.43 -13.85
C HIS A 126 13.72 0.40 -12.85
N THR A 127 12.82 -0.45 -12.31
CA THR A 127 13.20 -1.50 -11.37
C THR A 127 13.32 -2.84 -12.11
N GLU A 128 14.46 -3.54 -11.95
CA GLU A 128 14.70 -4.89 -12.50
C GLU A 128 14.08 -5.99 -11.62
#